data_e3ecbc2295bb29ab3dbcfb7e6961a2a9
#
_entry.id   e3ecbc2295bb29ab3dbcfb7e6961a2a9
#
_cell.length_a   1.000
_cell.length_b   1.000
_cell.length_c   1.000
_cell.angle_alpha   90.00
_cell.angle_beta   90.00
_cell.angle_gamma   90.00
#
_symmetry.space_group_name_H-M   'P 1'
#
loop_
_entity.id
_entity.type
_entity.pdbx_description
1 polymer ?
#
loop_
_entity_poly.entity_id
_entity_poly.type
_entity_poly.pdbx_seq_one_letter_code
_entity_poly.pdbx_strand_id
1 'polypeptide(L)'
;MNKILTTFILTICSLTIFAQDKTTDELKTLSDNKQYDKIIEQHASKSKDYSAKSLYYIGLAYYMKEDDNNCIKFMDLSINKDSKDPAPHYIKASTLNYMGKYNEAIKCFQTAINIKTDDAEFYSGLGDSYYQLEKFDLALENYKKATEQNECPDRPYSMIAQIYSDLKQNDKALEAFYTAKSKISKKSNSYINALFNIGLLESLKGNYDKAEPAFVELLQLDPTDYHSYAKLIQIYYNRKEYDKAKPYKDKLYEAHKKGLLKDNLKDMFCFDQFKWNDYLIQVFERYENENKGDIYNKHIFYVIDNSDKIVLRVQTEFSPISVELGGSKYLLCANKGATHYNSGIGFNDDLKYDDLKAAAIKLFDAYIK
;
A
#
# COMPACT_ATOMS: atom_id res chain seq x y z
N MET A 1 -7.86 23.07 -68.82
CA MET A 1 -8.68 23.00 -67.59
C MET A 1 -8.10 22.05 -66.54
N ASN A 2 -7.55 20.86 -66.87
CA ASN A 2 -7.04 19.90 -65.88
C ASN A 2 -5.82 20.33 -65.04
N LYS A 3 -4.88 21.14 -65.61
CA LYS A 3 -3.66 21.56 -64.87
C LYS A 3 -3.94 22.60 -63.78
N ILE A 4 -4.90 23.49 -64.00
CA ILE A 4 -5.29 24.55 -63.02
C ILE A 4 -6.04 23.89 -61.84
N LEU A 5 -6.89 22.90 -62.11
CA LEU A 5 -7.64 22.19 -61.08
C LEU A 5 -6.71 21.33 -60.22
N THR A 6 -5.70 20.66 -60.80
CA THR A 6 -4.69 19.90 -60.05
C THR A 6 -3.79 20.78 -59.20
N THR A 7 -3.39 21.96 -59.69
CA THR A 7 -2.57 22.90 -58.93
C THR A 7 -3.37 23.52 -57.78
N PHE A 8 -4.66 23.80 -57.98
CA PHE A 8 -5.54 24.33 -56.92
C PHE A 8 -5.81 23.31 -55.83
N ILE A 9 -6.01 22.04 -56.20
CA ILE A 9 -6.18 20.93 -55.23
C ILE A 9 -4.89 20.71 -54.44
N LEU A 10 -3.71 20.72 -55.06
CA LEU A 10 -2.42 20.57 -54.39
C LEU A 10 -2.11 21.73 -53.42
N THR A 11 -2.48 22.99 -53.79
CA THR A 11 -2.30 24.14 -52.89
C THR A 11 -3.27 24.11 -51.71
N ILE A 12 -4.51 23.66 -51.87
CA ILE A 12 -5.48 23.53 -50.78
C ILE A 12 -5.01 22.40 -49.83
N CYS A 13 -4.57 21.23 -50.33
CA CYS A 13 -4.03 20.16 -49.55
C CYS A 13 -2.79 20.58 -48.74
N SER A 14 -1.86 21.35 -49.35
CA SER A 14 -0.66 21.81 -48.63
C SER A 14 -0.99 22.83 -47.55
N LEU A 15 -1.96 23.72 -47.76
CA LEU A 15 -2.41 24.69 -46.77
C LEU A 15 -3.16 24.01 -45.59
N THR A 16 -3.95 22.98 -45.86
CA THR A 16 -4.65 22.23 -44.79
C THR A 16 -3.66 21.40 -43.96
N ILE A 17 -2.66 20.75 -44.56
CA ILE A 17 -1.61 20.04 -43.85
C ILE A 17 -0.80 20.99 -42.97
N PHE A 18 -0.38 22.15 -43.51
CA PHE A 18 0.38 23.13 -42.74
C PHE A 18 -0.43 23.73 -41.57
N ALA A 19 -1.74 23.94 -41.76
CA ALA A 19 -2.62 24.41 -40.68
C ALA A 19 -2.84 23.34 -39.59
N GLN A 20 -2.92 22.04 -39.96
CA GLN A 20 -3.02 20.93 -39.03
C GLN A 20 -1.75 20.78 -38.20
N ASP A 21 -0.58 20.88 -38.79
CA ASP A 21 0.72 20.84 -38.11
C ASP A 21 0.84 21.95 -37.08
N LYS A 22 0.47 23.19 -37.42
CA LYS A 22 0.50 24.32 -36.50
C LYS A 22 -0.45 24.14 -35.32
N THR A 23 -1.65 23.62 -35.53
CA THR A 23 -2.60 23.34 -34.45
C THR A 23 -2.09 22.21 -33.55
N THR A 24 -1.47 21.20 -34.12
CA THR A 24 -0.87 20.08 -33.35
C THR A 24 0.27 20.55 -32.44
N ASP A 25 1.15 21.44 -32.98
CA ASP A 25 2.26 22.03 -32.23
C ASP A 25 1.78 22.91 -31.07
N GLU A 26 0.72 23.71 -31.33
CA GLU A 26 0.07 24.51 -30.30
C GLU A 26 -0.49 23.64 -29.17
N LEU A 27 -1.29 22.63 -29.52
CA LEU A 27 -1.89 21.71 -28.55
C LEU A 27 -0.83 20.94 -27.77
N LYS A 28 0.26 20.50 -28.42
CA LYS A 28 1.42 19.88 -27.76
C LYS A 28 2.02 20.85 -26.75
N THR A 29 2.30 22.09 -27.15
CA THR A 29 2.88 23.12 -26.27
C THR A 29 2.00 23.40 -25.07
N LEU A 30 0.67 23.53 -25.27
CA LEU A 30 -0.28 23.68 -24.16
C LEU A 30 -0.30 22.47 -23.23
N SER A 31 -0.22 21.26 -23.78
CA SER A 31 -0.18 20.01 -23.01
C SER A 31 1.12 19.90 -22.19
N ASP A 32 2.28 20.17 -22.80
CA ASP A 32 3.58 20.16 -22.13
C ASP A 32 3.61 21.17 -20.96
N ASN A 33 2.92 22.31 -21.12
CA ASN A 33 2.74 23.33 -20.08
C ASN A 33 1.57 23.04 -19.12
N LYS A 34 0.92 21.88 -19.20
CA LYS A 34 -0.22 21.45 -18.38
C LYS A 34 -1.42 22.41 -18.42
N GLN A 35 -1.58 23.13 -19.51
CA GLN A 35 -2.67 24.11 -19.70
C GLN A 35 -3.92 23.43 -20.29
N TYR A 36 -4.39 22.37 -19.60
CA TYR A 36 -5.48 21.49 -20.07
C TYR A 36 -6.81 22.23 -20.26
N ASP A 37 -7.15 23.16 -19.37
CA ASP A 37 -8.38 23.97 -19.48
C ASP A 37 -8.39 24.77 -20.78
N LYS A 38 -7.26 25.37 -21.15
CA LYS A 38 -7.15 26.12 -22.44
C LYS A 38 -7.32 25.21 -23.65
N ILE A 39 -6.76 23.99 -23.60
CA ILE A 39 -6.94 23.00 -24.67
C ILE A 39 -8.44 22.73 -24.86
N ILE A 40 -9.15 22.46 -23.77
CA ILE A 40 -10.57 22.13 -23.81
C ILE A 40 -11.40 23.33 -24.30
N GLU A 41 -11.24 24.49 -23.70
CA GLU A 41 -12.03 25.70 -24.02
C GLU A 41 -11.83 26.18 -25.47
N GLN A 42 -10.60 26.18 -25.95
CA GLN A 42 -10.26 26.78 -27.23
C GLN A 42 -10.40 25.82 -28.41
N HIS A 43 -10.25 24.52 -28.21
CA HIS A 43 -10.10 23.53 -29.29
C HIS A 43 -11.17 22.43 -29.31
N ALA A 44 -11.78 22.03 -28.17
CA ALA A 44 -12.67 20.88 -28.16
C ALA A 44 -13.90 21.07 -29.11
N SER A 45 -14.52 22.23 -29.11
CA SER A 45 -15.69 22.53 -29.95
C SER A 45 -15.36 22.71 -31.44
N LYS A 46 -14.08 22.94 -31.77
CA LYS A 46 -13.61 23.24 -33.18
C LYS A 46 -12.92 22.01 -33.79
N SER A 47 -12.93 20.87 -33.15
CA SER A 47 -12.08 19.72 -33.42
C SER A 47 -12.46 18.87 -34.65
N LYS A 48 -13.55 19.22 -35.37
CA LYS A 48 -14.09 18.42 -36.48
C LYS A 48 -13.06 18.04 -37.54
N ASP A 49 -12.20 18.96 -37.93
CA ASP A 49 -11.22 18.77 -39.01
C ASP A 49 -9.77 18.60 -38.49
N TYR A 50 -9.61 18.40 -37.19
CA TYR A 50 -8.30 18.26 -36.57
C TYR A 50 -7.63 16.91 -36.91
N SER A 51 -6.30 16.89 -36.90
CA SER A 51 -5.50 15.67 -37.10
C SER A 51 -5.74 14.63 -35.97
N ALA A 52 -5.40 13.38 -36.20
CA ALA A 52 -5.42 12.34 -35.14
C ALA A 52 -4.65 12.81 -33.91
N LYS A 53 -3.45 13.39 -34.11
CA LYS A 53 -2.60 13.84 -33.02
C LYS A 53 -3.17 15.02 -32.25
N SER A 54 -3.82 15.97 -32.93
CA SER A 54 -4.54 17.08 -32.27
C SER A 54 -5.70 16.56 -31.42
N LEU A 55 -6.47 15.58 -31.92
CA LEU A 55 -7.56 14.95 -31.17
C LEU A 55 -7.05 14.19 -29.95
N TYR A 56 -5.90 13.52 -30.08
CA TYR A 56 -5.21 12.89 -28.96
C TYR A 56 -4.90 13.88 -27.83
N TYR A 57 -4.32 15.07 -28.13
CA TYR A 57 -4.02 16.08 -27.10
C TYR A 57 -5.29 16.61 -26.41
N ILE A 58 -6.40 16.76 -27.14
CA ILE A 58 -7.67 17.15 -26.53
C ILE A 58 -8.18 16.03 -25.60
N GLY A 59 -8.15 14.78 -26.04
CA GLY A 59 -8.53 13.65 -25.22
C GLY A 59 -7.63 13.49 -23.99
N LEU A 60 -6.32 13.73 -24.14
CA LEU A 60 -5.36 13.74 -23.02
C LEU A 60 -5.68 14.86 -22.02
N ALA A 61 -6.10 16.05 -22.49
CA ALA A 61 -6.54 17.13 -21.61
C ALA A 61 -7.76 16.71 -20.78
N TYR A 62 -8.75 16.05 -21.39
CA TYR A 62 -9.89 15.49 -20.66
C TYR A 62 -9.50 14.38 -19.68
N TYR A 63 -8.54 13.50 -20.04
CA TYR A 63 -7.97 12.51 -19.15
C TYR A 63 -7.38 13.15 -17.88
N MET A 64 -6.58 14.21 -18.08
CA MET A 64 -5.93 14.94 -16.97
C MET A 64 -6.91 15.76 -16.13
N LYS A 65 -8.13 15.99 -16.62
CA LYS A 65 -9.24 16.66 -15.92
C LYS A 65 -10.27 15.67 -15.38
N GLU A 66 -9.99 14.37 -15.48
CA GLU A 66 -10.87 13.27 -15.01
C GLU A 66 -12.27 13.29 -15.65
N ASP A 67 -12.39 13.83 -16.89
CA ASP A 67 -13.60 13.75 -17.70
C ASP A 67 -13.53 12.52 -18.62
N ASP A 68 -13.83 11.37 -18.06
CA ASP A 68 -13.68 10.05 -18.68
C ASP A 68 -14.47 9.92 -19.98
N ASN A 69 -15.70 10.46 -20.02
CA ASN A 69 -16.56 10.34 -21.19
C ASN A 69 -16.02 11.12 -22.39
N ASN A 70 -15.57 12.35 -22.17
CA ASN A 70 -14.97 13.15 -23.22
C ASN A 70 -13.57 12.62 -23.59
N CYS A 71 -12.79 12.13 -22.62
CA CYS A 71 -11.53 11.44 -22.89
C CYS A 71 -11.74 10.31 -23.90
N ILE A 72 -12.62 9.34 -23.60
CA ILE A 72 -12.91 8.20 -24.48
C ILE A 72 -13.38 8.66 -25.84
N LYS A 73 -14.30 9.63 -25.90
CA LYS A 73 -14.79 10.20 -27.17
C LYS A 73 -13.67 10.72 -28.05
N PHE A 74 -12.73 11.51 -27.50
CA PHE A 74 -11.65 12.09 -28.29
C PHE A 74 -10.57 11.07 -28.62
N MET A 75 -10.33 10.08 -27.76
CA MET A 75 -9.46 8.95 -28.10
C MET A 75 -10.04 8.13 -29.26
N ASP A 76 -11.35 7.89 -29.29
CA ASP A 76 -12.02 7.20 -30.40
C ASP A 76 -11.92 8.00 -31.71
N LEU A 77 -12.08 9.31 -31.65
CA LEU A 77 -11.90 10.17 -32.82
C LEU A 77 -10.46 10.13 -33.34
N SER A 78 -9.46 10.12 -32.45
CA SER A 78 -8.05 9.98 -32.79
C SER A 78 -7.76 8.63 -33.45
N ILE A 79 -8.20 7.54 -32.83
CA ILE A 79 -8.05 6.16 -33.34
C ILE A 79 -8.69 5.98 -34.71
N ASN A 80 -9.87 6.54 -34.93
CA ASN A 80 -10.57 6.48 -36.21
C ASN A 80 -9.79 7.16 -37.34
N LYS A 81 -8.98 8.18 -37.04
CA LYS A 81 -8.13 8.88 -38.02
C LYS A 81 -6.76 8.21 -38.19
N ASP A 82 -6.19 7.68 -37.14
CA ASP A 82 -4.94 6.92 -37.16
C ASP A 82 -5.00 5.78 -36.12
N SER A 83 -5.31 4.58 -36.61
CA SER A 83 -5.38 3.36 -35.78
C SER A 83 -4.03 2.76 -35.45
N LYS A 84 -2.91 3.30 -36.01
CA LYS A 84 -1.55 2.79 -35.82
C LYS A 84 -0.78 3.53 -34.72
N ASP A 85 -1.31 4.64 -34.18
CA ASP A 85 -0.73 5.28 -32.98
C ASP A 85 -1.18 4.51 -31.74
N PRO A 86 -0.25 3.92 -30.95
CA PRO A 86 -0.60 3.18 -29.74
C PRO A 86 -1.09 4.09 -28.59
N ALA A 87 -0.70 5.37 -28.58
CA ALA A 87 -0.96 6.28 -27.46
C ALA A 87 -2.45 6.51 -27.17
N PRO A 88 -3.33 6.76 -28.18
CA PRO A 88 -4.78 6.88 -27.90
C PRO A 88 -5.40 5.60 -27.37
N HIS A 89 -4.94 4.41 -27.82
CA HIS A 89 -5.40 3.12 -27.30
C HIS A 89 -5.02 2.95 -25.82
N TYR A 90 -3.78 3.32 -25.47
CA TYR A 90 -3.30 3.28 -24.09
C TYR A 90 -4.09 4.21 -23.16
N ILE A 91 -4.29 5.48 -23.53
CA ILE A 91 -5.04 6.43 -22.71
C ILE A 91 -6.51 5.99 -22.58
N LYS A 92 -7.13 5.53 -23.66
CA LYS A 92 -8.49 4.95 -23.59
C LYS A 92 -8.55 3.78 -22.64
N ALA A 93 -7.59 2.86 -22.71
CA ALA A 93 -7.52 1.69 -21.83
C ALA A 93 -7.35 2.10 -20.35
N SER A 94 -6.48 3.08 -20.06
CA SER A 94 -6.26 3.61 -18.73
C SER A 94 -7.54 4.26 -18.16
N THR A 95 -8.25 5.03 -18.98
CA THR A 95 -9.56 5.60 -18.62
C THR A 95 -10.59 4.52 -18.33
N LEU A 96 -10.67 3.49 -19.16
CA LEU A 96 -11.59 2.35 -18.95
C LEU A 96 -11.26 1.59 -17.67
N ASN A 97 -9.97 1.42 -17.33
CA ASN A 97 -9.55 0.84 -16.06
C ASN A 97 -10.06 1.67 -14.88
N TYR A 98 -9.88 2.99 -14.93
CA TYR A 98 -10.37 3.91 -13.90
C TYR A 98 -11.89 3.81 -13.72
N MET A 99 -12.64 3.66 -14.82
CA MET A 99 -14.09 3.44 -14.82
C MET A 99 -14.52 2.04 -14.36
N GLY A 100 -13.61 1.13 -14.06
CA GLY A 100 -13.92 -0.27 -13.71
C GLY A 100 -14.31 -1.16 -14.90
N LYS A 101 -14.14 -0.68 -16.14
CA LYS A 101 -14.47 -1.43 -17.38
C LYS A 101 -13.29 -2.28 -17.84
N TYR A 102 -12.82 -3.15 -16.97
CA TYR A 102 -11.56 -3.89 -17.13
C TYR A 102 -11.50 -4.75 -18.39
N ASN A 103 -12.60 -5.42 -18.78
CA ASN A 103 -12.62 -6.25 -19.99
C ASN A 103 -12.48 -5.43 -21.29
N GLU A 104 -12.97 -4.20 -21.31
CA GLU A 104 -12.79 -3.27 -22.44
C GLU A 104 -11.37 -2.70 -22.44
N ALA A 105 -10.84 -2.34 -21.25
CA ALA A 105 -9.48 -1.87 -21.08
C ALA A 105 -8.46 -2.90 -21.59
N ILE A 106 -8.62 -4.18 -21.25
CA ILE A 106 -7.76 -5.30 -21.71
C ILE A 106 -7.64 -5.30 -23.24
N LYS A 107 -8.75 -5.17 -23.97
CA LYS A 107 -8.73 -5.14 -25.43
C LYS A 107 -7.96 -3.95 -25.98
N CYS A 108 -8.11 -2.78 -25.37
CA CYS A 108 -7.40 -1.57 -25.77
C CYS A 108 -5.90 -1.66 -25.48
N PHE A 109 -5.49 -2.17 -24.29
CA PHE A 109 -4.09 -2.42 -23.97
C PHE A 109 -3.46 -3.43 -24.91
N GLN A 110 -4.14 -4.54 -25.21
CA GLN A 110 -3.67 -5.54 -26.19
C GLN A 110 -3.47 -4.93 -27.57
N THR A 111 -4.35 -4.03 -27.99
CA THR A 111 -4.18 -3.31 -29.26
C THR A 111 -2.94 -2.41 -29.23
N ALA A 112 -2.74 -1.64 -28.14
CA ALA A 112 -1.55 -0.80 -27.97
C ALA A 112 -0.26 -1.63 -28.02
N ILE A 113 -0.23 -2.77 -27.31
CA ILE A 113 0.90 -3.71 -27.29
C ILE A 113 1.16 -4.30 -28.69
N ASN A 114 0.12 -4.67 -29.45
CA ASN A 114 0.30 -5.20 -30.80
C ASN A 114 0.89 -4.16 -31.78
N ILE A 115 0.67 -2.88 -31.54
CA ILE A 115 1.24 -1.77 -32.33
C ILE A 115 2.68 -1.50 -31.89
N LYS A 116 2.94 -1.47 -30.58
CA LYS A 116 4.26 -1.21 -29.97
C LYS A 116 4.50 -2.20 -28.83
N THR A 117 5.44 -3.12 -29.01
CA THR A 117 5.66 -4.27 -28.12
C THR A 117 6.66 -4.00 -26.98
N ASP A 118 7.35 -2.87 -26.98
CA ASP A 118 8.47 -2.53 -26.09
C ASP A 118 8.15 -1.40 -25.10
N ASP A 119 6.88 -1.28 -24.70
CA ASP A 119 6.42 -0.23 -23.78
C ASP A 119 5.97 -0.83 -22.44
N ALA A 120 6.71 -0.56 -21.38
CA ALA A 120 6.44 -1.07 -20.04
C ALA A 120 5.08 -0.66 -19.49
N GLU A 121 4.62 0.58 -19.81
CA GLU A 121 3.36 1.12 -19.33
C GLU A 121 2.16 0.32 -19.87
N PHE A 122 2.24 -0.15 -21.11
CA PHE A 122 1.14 -0.94 -21.70
C PHE A 122 0.97 -2.28 -21.01
N TYR A 123 2.07 -2.98 -20.75
CA TYR A 123 2.04 -4.22 -19.99
C TYR A 123 1.64 -3.98 -18.53
N SER A 124 2.11 -2.89 -17.91
CA SER A 124 1.72 -2.52 -16.56
C SER A 124 0.20 -2.29 -16.44
N GLY A 125 -0.38 -1.50 -17.36
CA GLY A 125 -1.82 -1.23 -17.37
C GLY A 125 -2.67 -2.48 -17.68
N LEU A 126 -2.16 -3.37 -18.55
CA LEU A 126 -2.80 -4.67 -18.79
C LEU A 126 -2.75 -5.57 -17.55
N GLY A 127 -1.62 -5.57 -16.84
CA GLY A 127 -1.46 -6.22 -15.54
C GLY A 127 -2.45 -5.71 -14.51
N ASP A 128 -2.64 -4.38 -14.44
CA ASP A 128 -3.63 -3.74 -13.55
C ASP A 128 -5.05 -4.22 -13.85
N SER A 129 -5.43 -4.29 -15.14
CA SER A 129 -6.74 -4.79 -15.55
C SER A 129 -7.00 -6.22 -15.08
N TYR A 130 -5.98 -7.10 -15.24
CA TYR A 130 -6.09 -8.48 -14.79
C TYR A 130 -6.09 -8.61 -13.27
N TYR A 131 -5.32 -7.80 -12.56
CA TYR A 131 -5.31 -7.76 -11.10
C TYR A 131 -6.69 -7.42 -10.54
N GLN A 132 -7.34 -6.38 -11.08
CA GLN A 132 -8.69 -5.97 -10.67
C GLN A 132 -9.77 -7.05 -10.96
N LEU A 133 -9.52 -7.94 -11.91
CA LEU A 133 -10.36 -9.11 -12.18
C LEU A 133 -9.93 -10.35 -11.39
N GLU A 134 -9.02 -10.21 -10.43
CA GLU A 134 -8.43 -11.28 -9.62
C GLU A 134 -7.77 -12.41 -10.46
N LYS A 135 -7.41 -12.11 -11.71
CA LYS A 135 -6.68 -13.01 -12.59
C LYS A 135 -5.18 -12.90 -12.36
N PHE A 136 -4.75 -13.30 -11.17
CA PHE A 136 -3.40 -13.03 -10.66
C PHE A 136 -2.28 -13.62 -11.52
N ASP A 137 -2.46 -14.80 -12.12
CA ASP A 137 -1.45 -15.39 -13.00
C ASP A 137 -1.19 -14.52 -14.25
N LEU A 138 -2.28 -14.03 -14.88
CA LEU A 138 -2.19 -13.13 -16.03
C LEU A 138 -1.64 -11.76 -15.64
N ALA A 139 -2.00 -11.26 -14.46
CA ALA A 139 -1.44 -10.01 -13.93
C ALA A 139 0.08 -10.15 -13.74
N LEU A 140 0.54 -11.22 -13.07
CA LEU A 140 1.97 -11.51 -12.86
C LEU A 140 2.72 -11.63 -14.18
N GLU A 141 2.17 -12.32 -15.17
CA GLU A 141 2.78 -12.45 -16.50
C GLU A 141 3.03 -11.07 -17.13
N ASN A 142 2.01 -10.21 -17.11
CA ASN A 142 2.10 -8.89 -17.72
C ASN A 142 3.00 -7.94 -16.94
N TYR A 143 2.96 -7.93 -15.61
CA TYR A 143 3.91 -7.14 -14.82
C TYR A 143 5.36 -7.60 -15.02
N LYS A 144 5.64 -8.91 -15.16
CA LYS A 144 6.97 -9.42 -15.49
C LYS A 144 7.41 -8.91 -16.86
N LYS A 145 6.53 -8.98 -17.88
CA LYS A 145 6.83 -8.40 -19.20
C LYS A 145 7.12 -6.91 -19.12
N ALA A 146 6.41 -6.16 -18.27
CA ALA A 146 6.72 -4.76 -18.03
C ALA A 146 8.13 -4.57 -17.43
N THR A 147 8.54 -5.43 -16.48
CA THR A 147 9.88 -5.34 -15.85
C THR A 147 11.04 -5.73 -16.79
N GLU A 148 10.75 -6.40 -17.90
CA GLU A 148 11.71 -6.76 -18.94
C GLU A 148 11.95 -5.62 -19.94
N GLN A 149 11.07 -4.60 -19.95
CA GLN A 149 11.21 -3.44 -20.83
C GLN A 149 12.17 -2.40 -20.29
N ASN A 150 12.71 -1.57 -21.18
CA ASN A 150 13.45 -0.38 -20.79
C ASN A 150 12.52 0.61 -20.08
N GLU A 151 13.07 1.40 -19.15
CA GLU A 151 12.33 2.48 -18.45
C GLU A 151 11.05 1.99 -17.74
N CYS A 152 11.11 0.79 -17.15
CA CYS A 152 9.99 0.24 -16.41
C CYS A 152 9.65 1.14 -15.19
N PRO A 153 8.37 1.54 -15.01
CA PRO A 153 7.95 2.29 -13.85
C PRO A 153 8.02 1.45 -12.56
N ASP A 154 7.93 2.11 -11.40
CA ASP A 154 8.00 1.46 -10.08
C ASP A 154 6.87 0.44 -9.84
N ARG A 155 5.70 0.69 -10.42
CA ARG A 155 4.46 -0.05 -10.14
C ARG A 155 4.54 -1.56 -10.41
N PRO A 156 5.03 -2.07 -11.56
CA PRO A 156 5.14 -3.51 -11.82
C PRO A 156 5.92 -4.27 -10.74
N TYR A 157 7.06 -3.72 -10.28
CA TYR A 157 7.85 -4.34 -9.22
C TYR A 157 7.06 -4.48 -7.92
N SER A 158 6.33 -3.43 -7.53
CA SER A 158 5.50 -3.43 -6.34
C SER A 158 4.33 -4.40 -6.45
N MET A 159 3.67 -4.43 -7.61
CA MET A 159 2.49 -5.27 -7.82
C MET A 159 2.83 -6.76 -7.87
N ILE A 160 3.98 -7.14 -8.41
CA ILE A 160 4.46 -8.53 -8.35
C ILE A 160 4.59 -8.98 -6.90
N ALA A 161 5.21 -8.15 -6.05
CA ALA A 161 5.38 -8.46 -4.63
C ALA A 161 4.04 -8.52 -3.89
N GLN A 162 3.14 -7.58 -4.19
CA GLN A 162 1.80 -7.52 -3.61
C GLN A 162 0.98 -8.76 -3.96
N ILE A 163 0.97 -9.19 -5.23
CA ILE A 163 0.22 -10.39 -5.65
C ILE A 163 0.72 -11.63 -4.90
N TYR A 164 2.04 -11.82 -4.76
CA TYR A 164 2.55 -12.96 -3.99
C TYR A 164 2.15 -12.86 -2.51
N SER A 165 2.06 -11.67 -1.95
CA SER A 165 1.58 -11.43 -0.59
C SER A 165 0.09 -11.79 -0.45
N ASP A 166 -0.76 -11.36 -1.38
CA ASP A 166 -2.20 -11.65 -1.39
C ASP A 166 -2.47 -13.14 -1.51
N LEU A 167 -1.64 -13.84 -2.29
CA LEU A 167 -1.66 -15.30 -2.43
C LEU A 167 -1.02 -16.04 -1.24
N LYS A 168 -0.58 -15.32 -0.20
CA LYS A 168 0.12 -15.87 1.00
C LYS A 168 1.39 -16.67 0.66
N GLN A 169 2.01 -16.39 -0.49
CA GLN A 169 3.27 -16.99 -0.93
C GLN A 169 4.44 -16.18 -0.36
N ASN A 170 4.61 -16.21 0.96
CA ASN A 170 5.50 -15.32 1.71
C ASN A 170 6.95 -15.32 1.22
N ASP A 171 7.50 -16.47 0.81
CA ASP A 171 8.89 -16.54 0.32
C ASP A 171 9.05 -15.82 -1.01
N LYS A 172 8.12 -16.00 -1.94
CA LYS A 172 8.13 -15.30 -3.23
C LYS A 172 7.82 -13.80 -3.06
N ALA A 173 6.93 -13.45 -2.15
CA ALA A 173 6.63 -12.06 -1.82
C ALA A 173 7.90 -11.36 -1.30
N LEU A 174 8.63 -11.99 -0.36
CA LEU A 174 9.85 -11.45 0.19
C LEU A 174 10.93 -11.23 -0.87
N GLU A 175 11.16 -12.20 -1.75
CA GLU A 175 12.10 -12.08 -2.88
C GLU A 175 11.70 -10.92 -3.81
N ALA A 176 10.41 -10.82 -4.13
CA ALA A 176 9.88 -9.76 -4.98
C ALA A 176 9.98 -8.38 -4.31
N PHE A 177 9.76 -8.26 -2.98
CA PHE A 177 9.97 -7.00 -2.27
C PHE A 177 11.45 -6.58 -2.22
N TYR A 178 12.39 -7.50 -2.06
CA TYR A 178 13.81 -7.19 -2.19
C TYR A 178 14.17 -6.73 -3.61
N THR A 179 13.59 -7.36 -4.63
CA THR A 179 13.74 -6.92 -6.02
C THR A 179 13.18 -5.51 -6.20
N ALA A 180 11.97 -5.25 -5.74
CA ALA A 180 11.33 -3.94 -5.76
C ALA A 180 12.22 -2.89 -5.06
N LYS A 181 12.69 -3.17 -3.84
CA LYS A 181 13.61 -2.28 -3.10
C LYS A 181 14.85 -1.92 -3.92
N SER A 182 15.38 -2.84 -4.73
CA SER A 182 16.59 -2.59 -5.55
C SER A 182 16.33 -1.77 -6.81
N LYS A 183 15.09 -1.74 -7.32
CA LYS A 183 14.72 -1.14 -8.61
C LYS A 183 13.93 0.16 -8.48
N ILE A 184 13.15 0.29 -7.42
CA ILE A 184 12.27 1.43 -7.19
C ILE A 184 13.03 2.63 -6.63
N SER A 185 12.60 3.83 -7.01
CA SER A 185 13.15 5.07 -6.45
C SER A 185 12.91 5.16 -4.94
N LYS A 186 13.96 5.49 -4.18
CA LYS A 186 13.87 5.71 -2.72
C LYS A 186 12.90 6.82 -2.30
N LYS A 187 12.52 7.70 -3.22
CA LYS A 187 11.55 8.78 -2.99
C LYS A 187 10.10 8.34 -3.22
N SER A 188 9.89 7.12 -3.70
CA SER A 188 8.57 6.58 -4.00
C SER A 188 7.90 6.00 -2.75
N ASN A 189 6.59 6.20 -2.61
CA ASN A 189 5.79 5.52 -1.58
C ASN A 189 5.87 3.99 -1.71
N SER A 190 6.06 3.48 -2.93
CA SER A 190 6.27 2.05 -3.18
C SER A 190 7.55 1.51 -2.55
N TYR A 191 8.60 2.35 -2.42
CA TYR A 191 9.83 1.98 -1.72
C TYR A 191 9.59 1.82 -0.22
N ILE A 192 8.87 2.77 0.38
CA ILE A 192 8.49 2.73 1.80
C ILE A 192 7.65 1.48 2.09
N ASN A 193 6.68 1.18 1.21
CA ASN A 193 5.86 -0.02 1.32
C ASN A 193 6.71 -1.30 1.21
N ALA A 194 7.68 -1.36 0.29
CA ALA A 194 8.58 -2.49 0.18
C ALA A 194 9.40 -2.70 1.46
N LEU A 195 9.94 -1.63 2.07
CA LEU A 195 10.67 -1.70 3.34
C LEU A 195 9.79 -2.25 4.47
N PHE A 196 8.56 -1.77 4.60
CA PHE A 196 7.62 -2.27 5.61
C PHE A 196 7.36 -3.77 5.46
N ASN A 197 7.06 -4.22 4.24
CA ASN A 197 6.75 -5.63 3.98
C ASN A 197 7.99 -6.54 4.13
N ILE A 198 9.19 -6.08 3.74
CA ILE A 198 10.44 -6.80 4.03
C ILE A 198 10.59 -6.99 5.54
N GLY A 199 10.48 -5.89 6.31
CA GLY A 199 10.57 -5.94 7.77
C GLY A 199 9.55 -6.90 8.39
N LEU A 200 8.29 -6.85 7.91
CA LEU A 200 7.21 -7.72 8.37
C LEU A 200 7.49 -9.20 8.06
N LEU A 201 7.80 -9.53 6.81
CA LEU A 201 8.01 -10.91 6.37
C LEU A 201 9.27 -11.53 7.00
N GLU A 202 10.36 -10.77 7.11
CA GLU A 202 11.58 -11.22 7.82
C GLU A 202 11.30 -11.42 9.32
N SER A 203 10.49 -10.55 9.95
CA SER A 203 10.09 -10.74 11.36
C SER A 203 9.26 -12.01 11.55
N LEU A 204 8.32 -12.29 10.64
CA LEU A 204 7.53 -13.54 10.67
C LEU A 204 8.40 -14.79 10.54
N LYS A 205 9.53 -14.71 9.86
CA LYS A 205 10.53 -15.79 9.74
C LYS A 205 11.49 -15.85 10.92
N GLY A 206 11.43 -14.90 11.87
CA GLY A 206 12.38 -14.77 12.98
C GLY A 206 13.73 -14.17 12.56
N ASN A 207 13.88 -13.68 11.36
CA ASN A 207 15.11 -13.08 10.82
C ASN A 207 15.25 -11.61 11.26
N TYR A 208 15.28 -11.37 12.56
CA TYR A 208 15.28 -10.00 13.12
C TYR A 208 16.45 -9.14 12.66
N ASP A 209 17.63 -9.74 12.35
CA ASP A 209 18.79 -9.03 11.83
C ASP A 209 18.56 -8.42 10.43
N LYS A 210 17.60 -8.95 9.67
CA LYS A 210 17.17 -8.41 8.38
C LYS A 210 15.95 -7.51 8.50
N ALA A 211 15.07 -7.79 9.44
CA ALA A 211 13.86 -7.02 9.68
C ALA A 211 14.15 -5.63 10.26
N GLU A 212 15.02 -5.55 11.28
CA GLU A 212 15.38 -4.31 11.95
C GLU A 212 15.87 -3.23 10.99
N PRO A 213 16.89 -3.47 10.11
CA PRO A 213 17.37 -2.45 9.17
C PRO A 213 16.28 -1.93 8.21
N ALA A 214 15.34 -2.77 7.83
CA ALA A 214 14.25 -2.36 6.94
C ALA A 214 13.32 -1.34 7.62
N PHE A 215 12.90 -1.60 8.86
CA PHE A 215 12.08 -0.65 9.64
C PHE A 215 12.85 0.61 10.01
N VAL A 216 14.15 0.50 10.34
CA VAL A 216 15.00 1.67 10.64
C VAL A 216 15.14 2.56 9.41
N GLU A 217 15.43 2.00 8.23
CA GLU A 217 15.49 2.75 6.97
C GLU A 217 14.14 3.41 6.64
N LEU A 218 13.03 2.70 6.87
CA LEU A 218 11.68 3.26 6.70
C LEU A 218 11.48 4.49 7.58
N LEU A 219 11.80 4.41 8.88
CA LEU A 219 11.63 5.51 9.82
C LEU A 219 12.56 6.72 9.55
N GLN A 220 13.66 6.52 8.82
CA GLN A 220 14.48 7.62 8.31
C GLN A 220 13.79 8.38 7.17
N LEU A 221 12.97 7.68 6.37
CA LEU A 221 12.22 8.24 5.25
C LEU A 221 10.86 8.79 5.68
N ASP A 222 10.17 8.06 6.56
CA ASP A 222 8.90 8.46 7.16
C ASP A 222 8.91 8.28 8.69
N PRO A 223 9.31 9.32 9.44
CA PRO A 223 9.29 9.29 10.90
C PRO A 223 7.89 9.22 11.53
N THR A 224 6.82 9.28 10.72
CA THR A 224 5.44 9.23 11.19
C THR A 224 4.78 7.86 11.02
N ASP A 225 5.51 6.88 10.50
CA ASP A 225 5.01 5.50 10.45
C ASP A 225 5.10 4.81 11.82
N TYR A 226 4.10 5.07 12.66
CA TYR A 226 4.03 4.53 14.02
C TYR A 226 3.92 3.01 14.07
N HIS A 227 3.48 2.35 13.01
CA HIS A 227 3.48 0.88 12.94
C HIS A 227 4.88 0.29 12.95
N SER A 228 5.83 0.91 12.26
CA SER A 228 7.24 0.49 12.28
C SER A 228 7.87 0.64 13.67
N TYR A 229 7.50 1.69 14.44
CA TYR A 229 7.92 1.79 15.84
C TYR A 229 7.48 0.57 16.65
N ALA A 230 6.20 0.18 16.54
CA ALA A 230 5.68 -0.99 17.25
C ALA A 230 6.38 -2.28 16.82
N LYS A 231 6.71 -2.43 15.52
CA LYS A 231 7.45 -3.61 15.01
C LYS A 231 8.89 -3.67 15.55
N LEU A 232 9.59 -2.55 15.61
CA LEU A 232 10.93 -2.51 16.22
C LEU A 232 10.90 -2.86 17.70
N ILE A 233 9.90 -2.37 18.45
CA ILE A 233 9.70 -2.76 19.85
C ILE A 233 9.55 -4.27 19.95
N GLN A 234 8.70 -4.90 19.13
CA GLN A 234 8.51 -6.37 19.11
C GLN A 234 9.82 -7.10 18.84
N ILE A 235 10.62 -6.65 17.87
CA ILE A 235 11.93 -7.24 17.56
C ILE A 235 12.85 -7.21 18.78
N TYR A 236 12.97 -6.06 19.43
CA TYR A 236 13.84 -5.93 20.60
C TYR A 236 13.35 -6.72 21.82
N TYR A 237 12.03 -6.81 22.04
CA TYR A 237 11.48 -7.67 23.08
C TYR A 237 11.76 -9.16 22.82
N ASN A 238 11.63 -9.61 21.55
CA ASN A 238 11.98 -10.99 21.18
C ASN A 238 13.47 -11.31 21.41
N ARG A 239 14.34 -10.30 21.28
CA ARG A 239 15.79 -10.44 21.57
C ARG A 239 16.15 -10.17 23.02
N LYS A 240 15.19 -9.80 23.88
CA LYS A 240 15.41 -9.33 25.26
C LYS A 240 16.30 -8.08 25.37
N GLU A 241 16.32 -7.26 24.34
CA GLU A 241 17.06 -6.00 24.24
C GLU A 241 16.16 -4.81 24.63
N TYR A 242 15.58 -4.84 25.82
CA TYR A 242 14.54 -3.91 26.29
C TYR A 242 14.99 -2.45 26.27
N ASP A 243 16.28 -2.18 26.56
CA ASP A 243 16.83 -0.83 26.50
C ASP A 243 16.80 -0.23 25.10
N LYS A 244 16.99 -1.05 24.05
CA LYS A 244 16.87 -0.62 22.65
C LYS A 244 15.41 -0.35 22.26
N ALA A 245 14.45 -1.03 22.88
CA ALA A 245 13.03 -0.78 22.64
C ALA A 245 12.55 0.55 23.21
N LYS A 246 13.18 1.02 24.31
CA LYS A 246 12.72 2.20 25.07
C LYS A 246 12.52 3.45 24.22
N PRO A 247 13.48 3.94 23.39
CA PRO A 247 13.30 5.15 22.60
C PRO A 247 12.13 5.06 21.62
N TYR A 248 11.83 3.89 21.10
CA TYR A 248 10.69 3.65 20.19
C TYR A 248 9.36 3.68 20.97
N LYS A 249 9.32 3.10 22.19
CA LYS A 249 8.17 3.22 23.09
C LYS A 249 7.91 4.67 23.46
N ASP A 250 8.92 5.42 23.86
CA ASP A 250 8.81 6.84 24.23
C ASP A 250 8.20 7.66 23.08
N LYS A 251 8.57 7.34 21.81
CA LYS A 251 7.98 7.97 20.62
C LYS A 251 6.49 7.67 20.45
N LEU A 252 6.07 6.41 20.66
CA LEU A 252 4.65 6.05 20.62
C LEU A 252 3.85 6.76 21.74
N TYR A 253 4.40 6.85 22.97
CA TYR A 253 3.76 7.55 24.06
C TYR A 253 3.62 9.05 23.78
N GLU A 254 4.67 9.69 23.23
CA GLU A 254 4.58 11.10 22.81
C GLU A 254 3.54 11.32 21.71
N ALA A 255 3.47 10.41 20.73
CA ALA A 255 2.49 10.49 19.66
C ALA A 255 1.06 10.31 20.18
N HIS A 256 0.85 9.39 21.14
CA HIS A 256 -0.43 9.20 21.83
C HIS A 256 -0.87 10.49 22.54
N LYS A 257 0.00 11.12 23.36
CA LYS A 257 -0.30 12.37 24.05
C LYS A 257 -0.70 13.51 23.11
N LYS A 258 -0.16 13.49 21.88
CA LYS A 258 -0.48 14.49 20.83
C LYS A 258 -1.71 14.12 20.01
N GLY A 259 -2.35 12.97 20.27
CA GLY A 259 -3.51 12.49 19.51
C GLY A 259 -3.19 12.09 18.05
N LEU A 260 -1.93 11.72 17.76
CA LEU A 260 -1.47 11.40 16.41
C LEU A 260 -1.70 9.93 16.02
N LEU A 261 -1.91 9.05 17.01
CA LEU A 261 -2.09 7.62 16.76
C LEU A 261 -3.50 7.31 16.29
N LYS A 262 -3.61 6.39 15.36
CA LYS A 262 -4.87 5.96 14.73
C LYS A 262 -5.03 4.44 14.85
N ASP A 263 -6.18 3.95 14.44
CA ASP A 263 -6.51 2.53 14.33
C ASP A 263 -6.19 1.75 15.60
N ASN A 264 -5.58 0.59 15.46
CA ASN A 264 -5.22 -0.30 16.56
C ASN A 264 -4.10 0.23 17.47
N LEU A 265 -3.39 1.30 17.06
CA LEU A 265 -2.36 1.94 17.89
C LEU A 265 -2.92 3.03 18.81
N LYS A 266 -4.19 3.44 18.65
CA LYS A 266 -4.77 4.59 19.37
C LYS A 266 -4.71 4.46 20.90
N ASP A 267 -5.07 3.28 21.42
CA ASP A 267 -5.18 3.06 22.86
C ASP A 267 -4.08 2.16 23.43
N MET A 268 -3.56 1.27 22.61
CA MET A 268 -2.54 0.29 22.99
C MET A 268 -1.76 -0.20 21.78
N PHE A 269 -0.62 -0.83 22.02
CA PHE A 269 0.21 -1.45 20.97
C PHE A 269 0.69 -2.83 21.39
N CYS A 270 0.84 -3.72 20.41
CA CYS A 270 1.43 -5.03 20.62
C CYS A 270 2.97 -4.87 20.70
N PHE A 271 3.55 -5.16 21.86
CA PHE A 271 4.99 -4.99 22.07
C PHE A 271 5.77 -6.31 22.13
N ASP A 272 5.09 -7.46 22.36
CA ASP A 272 5.68 -8.78 22.25
C ASP A 272 4.72 -9.75 21.56
N GLN A 273 5.27 -10.72 20.83
CA GLN A 273 4.51 -11.78 20.18
C GLN A 273 5.35 -13.06 20.13
N PHE A 274 4.81 -14.16 20.63
CA PHE A 274 5.52 -15.43 20.67
C PHE A 274 4.56 -16.62 20.52
N LYS A 275 5.12 -17.80 20.20
CA LYS A 275 4.37 -19.06 20.22
C LYS A 275 4.45 -19.72 21.59
N TRP A 276 3.34 -20.30 22.02
CA TRP A 276 3.22 -21.17 23.17
C TRP A 276 2.35 -22.36 22.78
N ASN A 277 2.95 -23.57 22.71
CA ASN A 277 2.34 -24.73 22.08
C ASN A 277 1.82 -24.41 20.67
N ASP A 278 0.56 -24.74 20.37
CA ASP A 278 -0.10 -24.47 19.09
C ASP A 278 -0.76 -23.08 19.03
N TYR A 279 -0.56 -22.24 20.05
CA TYR A 279 -1.18 -20.93 20.16
C TYR A 279 -0.22 -19.80 19.81
N LEU A 280 -0.77 -18.74 19.22
CA LEU A 280 -0.10 -17.46 19.08
C LEU A 280 -0.43 -16.60 20.31
N ILE A 281 0.59 -16.07 20.96
CA ILE A 281 0.44 -15.13 22.07
C ILE A 281 0.79 -13.75 21.56
N GLN A 282 -0.14 -12.79 21.72
CA GLN A 282 0.11 -11.37 21.49
C GLN A 282 0.01 -10.62 22.80
N VAL A 283 0.99 -9.77 23.09
CA VAL A 283 1.08 -9.01 24.34
C VAL A 283 0.96 -7.53 24.03
N PHE A 284 -0.06 -6.90 24.60
CA PHE A 284 -0.35 -5.49 24.42
C PHE A 284 -0.01 -4.69 25.66
N GLU A 285 0.43 -3.43 25.45
CA GLU A 285 0.60 -2.44 26.49
C GLU A 285 -0.28 -1.22 26.19
N ARG A 286 -1.02 -0.72 27.21
CA ARG A 286 -1.80 0.51 27.13
C ARG A 286 -0.93 1.73 27.36
N TYR A 287 -1.19 2.81 26.66
CA TYR A 287 -0.47 4.08 26.83
C TYR A 287 -0.77 4.77 28.15
N GLU A 288 -2.02 4.73 28.62
CA GLU A 288 -2.46 5.44 29.82
C GLU A 288 -2.46 4.53 31.05
N ASN A 289 -1.98 5.11 32.17
CA ASN A 289 -1.96 4.47 33.49
C ASN A 289 -3.11 4.95 34.39
N GLU A 290 -4.10 5.65 33.82
CA GLU A 290 -5.16 6.23 34.63
C GLU A 290 -6.35 5.28 34.77
N ASN A 291 -6.74 5.06 36.01
CA ASN A 291 -7.99 4.42 36.35
C ASN A 291 -9.11 5.46 36.24
N LYS A 292 -9.88 5.42 35.16
CA LYS A 292 -11.08 6.27 34.96
C LYS A 292 -12.35 5.68 35.61
N GLY A 293 -12.19 4.97 36.70
CA GLY A 293 -13.29 4.31 37.42
C GLY A 293 -13.42 2.82 37.10
N ASP A 294 -12.66 2.30 36.11
CA ASP A 294 -12.65 0.89 35.73
C ASP A 294 -11.36 0.17 36.18
N ILE A 295 -11.36 -1.15 36.12
CA ILE A 295 -10.18 -1.99 36.37
C ILE A 295 -9.11 -1.64 35.34
N TYR A 296 -7.94 -1.21 35.84
CA TYR A 296 -6.84 -0.80 34.99
C TYR A 296 -6.05 -2.02 34.47
N ASN A 297 -5.97 -2.14 33.16
CA ASN A 297 -5.24 -3.20 32.49
C ASN A 297 -4.04 -2.61 31.73
N LYS A 298 -2.82 -2.67 32.32
CA LYS A 298 -1.61 -2.17 31.68
C LYS A 298 -1.11 -3.13 30.59
N HIS A 299 -1.07 -4.42 30.90
CA HIS A 299 -0.61 -5.48 30.01
C HIS A 299 -1.72 -6.48 29.77
N ILE A 300 -1.89 -6.89 28.53
CA ILE A 300 -2.92 -7.84 28.11
C ILE A 300 -2.27 -8.88 27.22
N PHE A 301 -2.41 -10.16 27.58
CA PHE A 301 -1.98 -11.31 26.80
C PHE A 301 -3.22 -11.92 26.13
N TYR A 302 -3.26 -11.93 24.82
CA TYR A 302 -4.25 -12.69 24.06
C TYR A 302 -3.65 -14.03 23.64
N VAL A 303 -4.32 -15.11 23.99
CA VAL A 303 -4.00 -16.48 23.53
C VAL A 303 -4.92 -16.79 22.36
N ILE A 304 -4.35 -16.98 21.19
CA ILE A 304 -5.05 -17.05 19.90
C ILE A 304 -4.80 -18.44 19.31
N ASP A 305 -5.87 -19.13 18.94
CA ASP A 305 -5.80 -20.45 18.30
C ASP A 305 -5.52 -20.37 16.78
N ASN A 306 -5.38 -21.53 16.14
CA ASN A 306 -5.11 -21.64 14.70
C ASN A 306 -6.27 -21.16 13.79
N SER A 307 -7.44 -20.83 14.37
CA SER A 307 -8.58 -20.23 13.68
C SER A 307 -8.69 -18.72 13.93
N ASP A 308 -7.62 -18.08 14.43
CA ASP A 308 -7.53 -16.66 14.77
C ASP A 308 -8.51 -16.23 15.89
N LYS A 309 -8.99 -17.20 16.69
CA LYS A 309 -9.92 -16.91 17.80
C LYS A 309 -9.16 -16.73 19.10
N ILE A 310 -9.48 -15.69 19.86
CA ILE A 310 -9.00 -15.48 21.23
C ILE A 310 -9.70 -16.49 22.15
N VAL A 311 -8.95 -17.44 22.68
CA VAL A 311 -9.44 -18.50 23.57
C VAL A 311 -9.23 -18.21 25.05
N LEU A 312 -8.25 -17.35 25.36
CA LEU A 312 -7.97 -16.88 26.71
C LEU A 312 -7.40 -15.46 26.66
N ARG A 313 -7.78 -14.62 27.61
CA ARG A 313 -7.17 -13.32 27.86
C ARG A 313 -6.60 -13.30 29.26
N VAL A 314 -5.30 -13.08 29.41
CA VAL A 314 -4.65 -12.84 30.71
C VAL A 314 -4.22 -11.38 30.77
N GLN A 315 -4.51 -10.70 31.88
CA GLN A 315 -4.27 -9.26 32.00
C GLN A 315 -3.87 -8.86 33.42
N THR A 316 -3.09 -7.78 33.53
CA THR A 316 -2.83 -7.12 34.81
C THR A 316 -3.98 -6.20 35.16
N GLU A 317 -4.52 -6.31 36.38
CA GLU A 317 -5.61 -5.46 36.87
C GLU A 317 -5.14 -4.67 38.10
N PHE A 318 -5.43 -3.37 38.13
CA PHE A 318 -5.15 -2.53 39.29
C PHE A 318 -6.08 -2.90 40.43
N SER A 319 -5.52 -3.10 41.63
CA SER A 319 -6.28 -3.52 42.82
C SER A 319 -6.11 -2.51 43.95
N PRO A 320 -6.95 -1.45 44.01
CA PRO A 320 -6.85 -0.45 45.05
C PRO A 320 -7.03 -1.02 46.48
N ILE A 321 -7.93 -2.01 46.63
CA ILE A 321 -8.16 -2.67 47.93
C ILE A 321 -6.91 -3.43 48.40
N SER A 322 -6.21 -4.11 47.49
CA SER A 322 -4.96 -4.80 47.82
C SER A 322 -3.89 -3.82 48.28
N VAL A 323 -3.76 -2.68 47.61
CA VAL A 323 -2.82 -1.61 47.99
C VAL A 323 -3.15 -1.03 49.35
N GLU A 324 -4.43 -0.74 49.64
CA GLU A 324 -4.89 -0.25 50.95
C GLU A 324 -4.58 -1.22 52.11
N LEU A 325 -4.55 -2.54 51.80
CA LEU A 325 -4.17 -3.58 52.75
C LEU A 325 -2.68 -3.90 52.79
N GLY A 326 -1.84 -3.06 52.14
CA GLY A 326 -0.39 -3.29 52.05
C GLY A 326 0.05 -4.42 51.10
N GLY A 327 -0.81 -4.84 50.18
CA GLY A 327 -0.55 -5.84 49.20
C GLY A 327 -0.04 -5.29 47.85
N SER A 328 -0.07 -6.14 46.84
CA SER A 328 0.41 -5.78 45.48
C SER A 328 -0.52 -4.82 44.77
N LYS A 329 0.06 -3.89 44.01
CA LYS A 329 -0.66 -2.86 43.24
C LYS A 329 -1.45 -3.44 42.07
N TYR A 330 -0.92 -4.49 41.45
CA TYR A 330 -1.54 -5.16 40.31
C TYR A 330 -1.76 -6.64 40.63
N LEU A 331 -2.86 -7.19 40.14
CA LEU A 331 -3.15 -8.62 40.16
C LEU A 331 -3.18 -9.15 38.73
N LEU A 332 -2.72 -10.38 38.55
CA LEU A 332 -2.84 -11.07 37.28
C LEU A 332 -4.15 -11.85 37.22
N CYS A 333 -4.98 -11.58 36.26
CA CYS A 333 -6.29 -12.20 36.09
C CYS A 333 -6.41 -12.89 34.74
N ALA A 334 -7.20 -13.95 34.66
CA ALA A 334 -7.48 -14.67 33.44
C ALA A 334 -8.99 -14.61 33.11
N ASN A 335 -9.33 -14.40 31.82
CA ASN A 335 -10.70 -14.40 31.34
C ASN A 335 -10.85 -15.44 30.21
N LYS A 336 -11.73 -16.43 30.42
CA LYS A 336 -12.10 -17.45 29.44
C LYS A 336 -13.58 -17.32 29.10
N GLY A 337 -13.90 -16.78 27.93
CA GLY A 337 -15.26 -16.38 27.62
C GLY A 337 -15.76 -15.31 28.61
N ALA A 338 -16.91 -15.55 29.23
CA ALA A 338 -17.49 -14.66 30.24
C ALA A 338 -16.95 -14.90 31.68
N THR A 339 -16.12 -15.90 31.88
CA THR A 339 -15.63 -16.26 33.22
C THR A 339 -14.33 -15.54 33.54
N HIS A 340 -14.32 -14.86 34.70
CA HIS A 340 -13.15 -14.16 35.25
C HIS A 340 -12.54 -14.95 36.39
N TYR A 341 -11.21 -15.10 36.37
CA TYR A 341 -10.43 -15.82 37.36
C TYR A 341 -9.34 -14.91 37.91
N ASN A 342 -9.38 -14.64 39.23
CA ASN A 342 -8.28 -13.98 39.92
C ASN A 342 -7.21 -15.08 40.26
N SER A 343 -5.97 -14.87 39.80
CA SER A 343 -4.89 -15.83 40.01
C SER A 343 -4.30 -15.80 41.43
N GLY A 344 -4.54 -14.73 42.18
CA GLY A 344 -3.84 -14.46 43.45
C GLY A 344 -2.37 -14.01 43.25
N ILE A 345 -1.88 -13.90 42.00
CA ILE A 345 -0.53 -13.45 41.70
C ILE A 345 -0.51 -11.93 41.62
N GLY A 346 0.21 -11.27 42.54
CA GLY A 346 0.31 -9.83 42.63
C GLY A 346 1.68 -9.30 42.24
N PHE A 347 1.68 -8.03 41.72
CA PHE A 347 2.88 -7.33 41.30
C PHE A 347 2.85 -5.85 41.71
N ASN A 348 4.00 -5.21 41.77
CA ASN A 348 4.18 -3.77 42.00
C ASN A 348 4.83 -3.07 40.78
N ASP A 349 5.16 -1.81 40.91
CA ASP A 349 5.70 -0.97 39.83
C ASP A 349 7.09 -1.44 39.30
N ASP A 350 7.80 -2.22 40.09
CA ASP A 350 9.10 -2.84 39.78
C ASP A 350 9.00 -4.15 38.97
N LEU A 351 7.81 -4.49 38.51
CA LEU A 351 7.51 -5.70 37.74
C LEU A 351 8.40 -5.79 36.49
N LYS A 352 9.22 -6.85 36.45
CA LYS A 352 9.99 -7.19 35.26
C LYS A 352 9.12 -7.95 34.26
N TYR A 353 9.27 -7.64 32.99
CA TYR A 353 8.47 -8.27 31.94
C TYR A 353 8.63 -9.80 31.89
N ASP A 354 9.85 -10.31 32.07
CA ASP A 354 10.11 -11.75 32.07
C ASP A 354 9.36 -12.46 33.20
N ASP A 355 9.26 -11.86 34.40
CA ASP A 355 8.49 -12.42 35.52
C ASP A 355 6.99 -12.40 35.24
N LEU A 356 6.47 -11.31 34.66
CA LEU A 356 5.08 -11.19 34.20
C LEU A 356 4.75 -12.24 33.13
N LYS A 357 5.63 -12.41 32.14
CA LYS A 357 5.47 -13.41 31.08
C LYS A 357 5.46 -14.83 31.63
N ALA A 358 6.38 -15.16 32.53
CA ALA A 358 6.42 -16.48 33.19
C ALA A 358 5.16 -16.75 34.01
N ALA A 359 4.62 -15.75 34.74
CA ALA A 359 3.39 -15.86 35.49
C ALA A 359 2.16 -16.05 34.57
N ALA A 360 2.09 -15.30 33.45
CA ALA A 360 1.02 -15.45 32.47
C ALA A 360 1.01 -16.84 31.83
N ILE A 361 2.17 -17.42 31.50
CA ILE A 361 2.29 -18.79 30.97
C ILE A 361 1.73 -19.81 31.94
N LYS A 362 1.97 -19.68 33.25
CA LYS A 362 1.36 -20.58 34.25
C LYS A 362 -0.16 -20.57 34.22
N LEU A 363 -0.76 -19.41 33.90
CA LEU A 363 -2.20 -19.31 33.75
C LEU A 363 -2.68 -19.91 32.41
N PHE A 364 -1.87 -19.84 31.35
CA PHE A 364 -2.19 -20.55 30.12
C PHE A 364 -2.26 -22.06 30.37
N ASP A 365 -1.25 -22.63 31.07
CA ASP A 365 -1.23 -24.06 31.48
C ASP A 365 -2.45 -24.44 32.34
N ALA A 366 -2.90 -23.55 33.22
CA ALA A 366 -4.01 -23.81 34.11
C ALA A 366 -5.39 -23.79 33.42
N TYR A 367 -5.59 -22.90 32.41
CA TYR A 367 -6.92 -22.63 31.83
C TYR A 367 -7.08 -23.12 30.38
N ILE A 368 -5.99 -23.45 29.67
CA ILE A 368 -6.01 -24.05 28.34
C ILE A 368 -5.60 -25.53 28.49
N LYS A 369 -6.56 -26.40 28.33
CA LYS A 369 -6.35 -27.86 28.34
C LYS A 369 -6.51 -28.41 26.94
#